data_02b0b3254a9fe9577fdeeba97f940d8f
#
_entry.id   02b0b3254a9fe9577fdeeba97f940d8f
#
_cell.length_a   1.000
_cell.length_b   1.000
_cell.length_c   1.000
_cell.angle_alpha   90.00
_cell.angle_beta   90.00
_cell.angle_gamma   90.00
#
_symmetry.space_group_name_H-M   'P 1'
#
loop_
_entity.id
_entity.type
_entity.pdbx_description
1 polymer ?
#
loop_
_entity_poly.entity_id
_entity_poly.type
_entity_poly.pdbx_seq_one_letter_code
_entity_poly.pdbx_strand_id
1 'polypeptide(L)'
;RPDPTMVWGLLYDPNRMAGLQVLLQALTTRSSLVIPDLHAPLTARLDTLVQGGVTALSATPSLWRQMLQAPQSTELGLRQITLGGEIADQRILDALAARFPDARIVHVFASTETGAAFSVRDGRAGFPVDFLDDAPKGIELDIRDGVLHVFSPGVSTAGPDGFASTGDRVDVVDDRVVFLGRDSGVVNIGGNNVWPEVVETMLREHDDVNDAVVTARPNPLMGNVLVATVELRPGVAADGMPKQLRSWVRDRAPRTHVPATVDIVERLEISSTGKVIR
;
A
#
# COMPACT_ATOMS: atom_id res chain seq x y z
N ARG A 1 10.89 22.62 4.73
CA ARG A 1 11.84 23.42 5.52
C ARG A 1 12.98 22.52 5.95
N PRO A 2 14.23 23.03 6.10
CA PRO A 2 15.34 22.26 6.66
C PRO A 2 14.99 21.73 8.05
N ASP A 3 15.25 20.46 8.29
CA ASP A 3 15.12 19.84 9.61
C ASP A 3 16.34 18.93 9.86
N PRO A 4 17.46 19.52 10.37
CA PRO A 4 18.68 18.77 10.62
C PRO A 4 18.54 17.74 11.77
N THR A 5 17.46 17.79 12.52
CA THR A 5 17.17 16.80 13.59
C THR A 5 16.51 15.53 13.06
N MET A 6 16.07 15.56 11.81
CA MET A 6 15.47 14.38 11.15
C MET A 6 16.56 13.44 10.66
N VAL A 7 16.38 12.15 10.90
CA VAL A 7 17.24 11.08 10.38
C VAL A 7 16.37 10.17 9.51
N TRP A 8 16.59 10.19 8.22
CA TRP A 8 15.86 9.36 7.26
C TRP A 8 16.47 7.96 7.17
N GLY A 9 15.60 6.93 7.12
CA GLY A 9 16.00 5.58 6.73
C GLY A 9 15.65 5.30 5.27
N LEU A 10 16.59 4.73 4.50
CA LEU A 10 16.38 4.35 3.11
C LEU A 10 16.19 2.84 2.99
N LEU A 11 14.95 2.39 2.77
CA LEU A 11 14.61 0.98 2.54
C LEU A 11 14.30 0.65 1.08
N TYR A 12 14.23 1.65 0.22
CA TYR A 12 14.04 1.48 -1.22
C TYR A 12 15.37 1.46 -1.96
N ASP A 13 15.42 0.75 -3.09
CA ASP A 13 16.53 0.86 -4.03
C ASP A 13 16.68 2.33 -4.49
N PRO A 14 17.84 2.97 -4.28
CA PRO A 14 18.08 4.36 -4.64
C PRO A 14 17.99 4.64 -6.15
N ASN A 15 18.07 3.61 -6.99
CA ASN A 15 17.89 3.72 -8.45
C ASN A 15 16.42 3.74 -8.86
N ARG A 16 15.48 3.57 -7.93
CA ARG A 16 14.05 3.65 -8.16
C ARG A 16 13.50 4.99 -7.69
N MET A 17 12.38 5.42 -8.30
CA MET A 17 11.75 6.72 -7.99
C MET A 17 11.55 6.92 -6.48
N ALA A 18 11.02 5.93 -5.76
CA ALA A 18 10.77 6.03 -4.32
C ALA A 18 12.08 6.22 -3.50
N GLY A 19 13.14 5.47 -3.85
CA GLY A 19 14.45 5.61 -3.19
C GLY A 19 15.11 6.96 -3.49
N LEU A 20 15.05 7.39 -4.75
CA LEU A 20 15.55 8.70 -5.15
C LEU A 20 14.80 9.84 -4.42
N GLN A 21 13.47 9.73 -4.25
CA GLN A 21 12.70 10.71 -3.51
C GLN A 21 13.13 10.82 -2.05
N VAL A 22 13.38 9.69 -1.35
CA VAL A 22 13.89 9.71 0.03
C VAL A 22 15.27 10.35 0.09
N LEU A 23 16.18 10.00 -0.84
CA LEU A 23 17.52 10.61 -0.94
C LEU A 23 17.42 12.12 -1.15
N LEU A 24 16.65 12.57 -2.12
CA LEU A 24 16.44 14.00 -2.40
C LEU A 24 15.78 14.72 -1.22
N GLN A 25 14.84 14.06 -0.53
CA GLN A 25 14.23 14.61 0.67
C GLN A 25 15.27 14.86 1.76
N ALA A 26 16.12 13.89 2.06
CA ALA A 26 17.19 14.03 3.04
C ALA A 26 18.17 15.16 2.66
N LEU A 27 18.62 15.22 1.41
CA LEU A 27 19.53 16.25 0.90
C LEU A 27 18.91 17.65 0.96
N THR A 28 17.68 17.82 0.48
CA THR A 28 17.03 19.13 0.40
C THR A 28 16.63 19.67 1.77
N THR A 29 16.35 18.80 2.73
CA THR A 29 16.05 19.18 4.11
C THR A 29 17.30 19.26 5.00
N ARG A 30 18.48 18.93 4.47
CA ARG A 30 19.75 18.86 5.22
C ARG A 30 19.68 17.90 6.41
N SER A 31 18.94 16.81 6.24
CA SER A 31 18.75 15.75 7.23
C SER A 31 19.83 14.67 7.06
N SER A 32 20.05 13.88 8.12
CA SER A 32 20.89 12.69 8.03
C SER A 32 20.18 11.57 7.28
N LEU A 33 20.93 10.64 6.69
CA LEU A 33 20.44 9.48 5.99
C LEU A 33 21.15 8.22 6.45
N VAL A 34 20.39 7.20 6.84
CA VAL A 34 20.87 5.85 7.18
C VAL A 34 20.47 4.91 6.05
N ILE A 35 21.45 4.23 5.49
CA ILE A 35 21.27 3.29 4.37
C ILE A 35 21.71 1.90 4.87
N PRO A 36 20.78 0.98 5.21
CA PRO A 36 21.14 -0.39 5.54
C PRO A 36 21.53 -1.16 4.27
N ASP A 37 22.18 -2.30 4.43
CA ASP A 37 22.34 -3.24 3.32
C ASP A 37 20.96 -3.77 2.90
N LEU A 38 20.49 -3.37 1.72
CA LEU A 38 19.17 -3.72 1.20
C LEU A 38 19.03 -5.22 0.87
N HIS A 39 20.14 -5.96 0.75
CA HIS A 39 20.14 -7.41 0.54
C HIS A 39 20.14 -8.21 1.83
N ALA A 40 20.39 -7.56 2.97
CA ALA A 40 20.34 -8.19 4.27
C ALA A 40 18.88 -8.55 4.68
N PRO A 41 18.69 -9.55 5.56
CA PRO A 41 17.39 -9.85 6.15
C PRO A 41 16.74 -8.61 6.77
N LEU A 42 15.40 -8.55 6.79
CA LEU A 42 14.67 -7.39 7.30
C LEU A 42 15.07 -7.02 8.72
N THR A 43 15.27 -8.01 9.60
CA THR A 43 15.71 -7.79 10.99
C THR A 43 17.03 -7.04 11.06
N ALA A 44 18.05 -7.46 10.28
CA ALA A 44 19.35 -6.79 10.24
C ALA A 44 19.26 -5.35 9.68
N ARG A 45 18.37 -5.14 8.69
CA ARG A 45 18.09 -3.78 8.19
C ARG A 45 17.48 -2.90 9.28
N LEU A 46 16.53 -3.44 10.04
CA LEU A 46 15.89 -2.72 11.15
C LEU A 46 16.89 -2.43 12.27
N ASP A 47 17.77 -3.38 12.62
CA ASP A 47 18.86 -3.14 13.59
C ASP A 47 19.73 -1.96 13.18
N THR A 48 20.08 -1.87 11.89
CA THR A 48 20.84 -0.72 11.36
C THR A 48 20.08 0.59 11.49
N LEU A 49 18.77 0.59 11.22
CA LEU A 49 17.93 1.79 11.35
C LEU A 49 17.78 2.24 12.81
N VAL A 50 17.62 1.29 13.75
CA VAL A 50 17.58 1.57 15.19
C VAL A 50 18.90 2.17 15.66
N GLN A 51 20.04 1.52 15.36
CA GLN A 51 21.37 2.00 15.71
C GLN A 51 21.69 3.38 15.12
N GLY A 52 21.18 3.65 13.91
CA GLY A 52 21.32 4.93 13.23
C GLY A 52 20.39 6.02 13.77
N GLY A 53 19.52 5.73 14.74
CA GLY A 53 18.59 6.69 15.33
C GLY A 53 17.58 7.24 14.32
N VAL A 54 17.06 6.39 13.42
CA VAL A 54 16.13 6.80 12.36
C VAL A 54 14.84 7.33 12.96
N THR A 55 14.42 8.51 12.51
CA THR A 55 13.20 9.20 12.95
C THR A 55 12.19 9.41 11.83
N ALA A 56 12.59 9.18 10.57
CA ALA A 56 11.72 9.26 9.41
C ALA A 56 11.93 8.06 8.49
N LEU A 57 10.85 7.41 8.09
CA LEU A 57 10.91 6.21 7.26
C LEU A 57 9.80 6.19 6.23
N SER A 58 10.16 5.79 5.01
CA SER A 58 9.23 5.57 3.91
C SER A 58 9.31 4.12 3.46
N ALA A 59 8.15 3.45 3.38
CA ALA A 59 8.04 2.08 2.92
C ALA A 59 6.66 1.82 2.28
N THR A 60 6.53 0.68 1.59
CA THR A 60 5.23 0.23 1.09
C THR A 60 4.37 -0.30 2.26
N PRO A 61 3.04 -0.29 2.14
CA PRO A 61 2.16 -0.93 3.11
C PRO A 61 2.55 -2.36 3.47
N SER A 62 2.91 -3.19 2.49
CA SER A 62 3.34 -4.57 2.72
C SER A 62 4.64 -4.66 3.52
N LEU A 63 5.63 -3.79 3.22
CA LEU A 63 6.87 -3.76 4.00
C LEU A 63 6.61 -3.24 5.42
N TRP A 64 5.70 -2.26 5.60
CA TRP A 64 5.28 -1.80 6.92
C TRP A 64 4.64 -2.91 7.75
N ARG A 65 3.77 -3.77 7.16
CA ARG A 65 3.19 -4.92 7.87
C ARG A 65 4.27 -5.87 8.37
N GLN A 66 5.27 -6.17 7.54
CA GLN A 66 6.39 -7.03 7.96
C GLN A 66 7.23 -6.39 9.06
N MET A 67 7.52 -5.07 8.96
CA MET A 67 8.26 -4.35 9.99
C MET A 67 7.53 -4.34 11.33
N LEU A 68 6.20 -4.16 11.34
CA LEU A 68 5.41 -4.16 12.57
C LEU A 68 5.43 -5.50 13.31
N GLN A 69 5.72 -6.61 12.63
CA GLN A 69 5.89 -7.92 13.27
C GLN A 69 7.30 -8.13 13.84
N ALA A 70 8.29 -7.38 13.35
CA ALA A 70 9.66 -7.52 13.83
C ALA A 70 9.83 -6.85 15.20
N PRO A 71 10.53 -7.51 16.17
CA PRO A 71 10.75 -6.95 17.50
C PRO A 71 11.39 -5.56 17.47
N GLN A 72 12.31 -5.32 16.55
CA GLN A 72 13.00 -4.04 16.37
C GLN A 72 12.05 -2.87 16.11
N SER A 73 10.83 -3.13 15.62
CA SER A 73 9.85 -2.05 15.39
C SER A 73 9.50 -1.29 16.67
N THR A 74 9.67 -1.91 17.84
CA THR A 74 9.41 -1.28 19.14
C THR A 74 10.50 -0.28 19.56
N GLU A 75 11.68 -0.38 18.96
CA GLU A 75 12.86 0.43 19.27
C GLU A 75 13.01 1.63 18.33
N LEU A 76 12.22 1.68 17.25
CA LEU A 76 12.23 2.79 16.32
C LEU A 76 11.52 4.02 16.90
N GLY A 77 12.24 5.13 17.02
CA GLY A 77 11.70 6.41 17.49
C GLY A 77 11.15 7.28 16.35
N LEU A 78 10.20 6.76 15.59
CA LEU A 78 9.71 7.44 14.38
C LEU A 78 8.86 8.68 14.70
N ARG A 79 9.15 9.77 14.03
CA ARG A 79 8.40 11.05 14.00
C ARG A 79 7.67 11.26 12.68
N GLN A 80 8.13 10.61 11.60
CA GLN A 80 7.54 10.68 10.27
C GLN A 80 7.46 9.28 9.67
N ILE A 81 6.27 8.87 9.28
CA ILE A 81 5.97 7.62 8.57
C ILE A 81 5.35 7.97 7.23
N THR A 82 5.89 7.40 6.15
CA THR A 82 5.34 7.58 4.81
C THR A 82 5.03 6.21 4.22
N LEU A 83 3.81 6.07 3.68
CA LEU A 83 3.39 4.90 2.92
C LEU A 83 3.24 5.31 1.45
N GLY A 84 3.71 4.46 0.53
CA GLY A 84 3.54 4.71 -0.90
C GLY A 84 3.79 3.45 -1.74
N GLY A 85 3.39 3.51 -3.00
CA GLY A 85 3.62 2.45 -3.98
C GLY A 85 2.61 1.30 -3.96
N GLU A 86 1.77 1.21 -2.95
CA GLU A 86 0.62 0.28 -2.82
C GLU A 86 -0.55 1.00 -2.15
N ILE A 87 -1.74 0.43 -2.26
CA ILE A 87 -2.94 0.94 -1.55
C ILE A 87 -2.73 0.76 -0.04
N ALA A 88 -2.82 1.87 0.70
CA ALA A 88 -2.83 1.84 2.15
C ALA A 88 -4.28 1.62 2.63
N ASP A 89 -4.57 0.42 3.13
CA ASP A 89 -5.86 0.13 3.76
C ASP A 89 -5.93 0.69 5.20
N GLN A 90 -7.14 0.75 5.77
CA GLN A 90 -7.36 1.34 7.09
C GLN A 90 -6.59 0.60 8.19
N ARG A 91 -6.50 -0.72 8.11
CA ARG A 91 -5.83 -1.51 9.16
C ARG A 91 -4.35 -1.20 9.31
N ILE A 92 -3.63 -0.99 8.20
CA ILE A 92 -2.20 -0.61 8.30
C ILE A 92 -2.04 0.79 8.89
N LEU A 93 -2.93 1.73 8.55
CA LEU A 93 -2.92 3.07 9.11
C LEU A 93 -3.17 3.05 10.62
N ASP A 94 -4.18 2.29 11.06
CA ASP A 94 -4.53 2.13 12.48
C ASP A 94 -3.40 1.43 13.26
N ALA A 95 -2.79 0.37 12.68
CA ALA A 95 -1.68 -0.34 13.30
C ALA A 95 -0.44 0.55 13.47
N LEU A 96 -0.14 1.40 12.49
CA LEU A 96 0.95 2.37 12.57
C LEU A 96 0.66 3.46 13.59
N ALA A 97 -0.58 3.99 13.64
CA ALA A 97 -0.97 4.98 14.62
C ALA A 97 -0.91 4.44 16.06
N ALA A 98 -1.33 3.18 16.26
CA ALA A 98 -1.23 2.52 17.56
C ALA A 98 0.22 2.25 18.00
N ARG A 99 1.11 1.89 17.04
CA ARG A 99 2.53 1.59 17.32
C ARG A 99 3.35 2.85 17.53
N PHE A 100 3.08 3.92 16.79
CA PHE A 100 3.85 5.16 16.76
C PHE A 100 2.90 6.37 16.97
N PRO A 101 2.35 6.54 18.17
CA PRO A 101 1.31 7.55 18.42
C PRO A 101 1.77 9.00 18.21
N ASP A 102 3.07 9.26 18.34
CA ASP A 102 3.67 10.59 18.14
C ASP A 102 4.15 10.82 16.69
N ALA A 103 4.03 9.82 15.82
CA ALA A 103 4.49 9.93 14.45
C ALA A 103 3.42 10.56 13.55
N ARG A 104 3.86 11.44 12.67
CA ARG A 104 3.05 11.92 11.56
C ARG A 104 2.98 10.84 10.47
N ILE A 105 1.81 10.26 10.28
CA ILE A 105 1.57 9.25 9.24
C ILE A 105 1.04 9.93 7.99
N VAL A 106 1.64 9.60 6.85
CA VAL A 106 1.29 10.16 5.54
C VAL A 106 1.26 9.02 4.53
N HIS A 107 0.18 8.87 3.78
CA HIS A 107 0.22 8.04 2.59
C HIS A 107 0.24 8.91 1.33
N VAL A 108 1.07 8.49 0.37
CA VAL A 108 1.37 9.26 -0.83
C VAL A 108 0.84 8.50 -2.04
N PHE A 109 0.02 9.19 -2.80
CA PHE A 109 -0.32 8.75 -4.14
C PHE A 109 0.73 9.27 -5.12
N ALA A 110 1.47 8.36 -5.74
CA ALA A 110 2.54 8.67 -6.68
C ALA A 110 2.64 7.57 -7.74
N SER A 111 2.84 7.97 -8.97
CA SER A 111 3.19 7.07 -10.07
C SER A 111 4.40 7.61 -10.83
N THR A 112 5.05 6.76 -11.63
CA THR A 112 6.14 7.20 -12.52
C THR A 112 5.65 8.19 -13.56
N GLU A 113 4.40 8.06 -13.97
CA GLU A 113 3.76 8.88 -15.01
C GLU A 113 3.41 10.27 -14.50
N THR A 114 2.95 10.37 -13.25
CA THR A 114 2.47 11.63 -12.65
C THR A 114 3.42 12.20 -11.60
N GLY A 115 4.48 11.47 -11.22
CA GLY A 115 5.32 11.81 -10.06
C GLY A 115 4.54 11.66 -8.74
N ALA A 116 4.92 12.39 -7.70
CA ALA A 116 4.15 12.46 -6.46
C ALA A 116 2.97 13.42 -6.64
N ALA A 117 1.77 12.87 -6.91
CA ALA A 117 0.59 13.66 -7.15
C ALA A 117 0.10 14.34 -5.87
N PHE A 118 -0.29 13.57 -4.85
CA PHE A 118 -0.76 14.15 -3.59
C PHE A 118 -0.44 13.25 -2.39
N SER A 119 -0.69 13.78 -1.20
CA SER A 119 -0.51 13.05 0.06
C SER A 119 -1.70 13.26 0.98
N VAL A 120 -2.09 12.22 1.69
CA VAL A 120 -3.18 12.21 2.67
C VAL A 120 -2.61 12.01 4.07
N ARG A 121 -3.19 12.69 5.08
CA ARG A 121 -2.63 12.78 6.44
C ARG A 121 -3.68 12.70 7.53
N ASP A 122 -4.90 12.38 7.17
CA ASP A 122 -6.05 12.35 8.08
C ASP A 122 -6.23 11.00 8.79
N GLY A 123 -5.32 10.05 8.55
CA GLY A 123 -5.37 8.72 9.14
C GLY A 123 -6.41 7.79 8.54
N ARG A 124 -7.05 8.19 7.44
CA ARG A 124 -8.10 7.41 6.76
C ARG A 124 -7.63 6.89 5.41
N ALA A 125 -8.02 5.67 5.06
CA ALA A 125 -7.74 5.07 3.75
C ALA A 125 -8.40 5.85 2.60
N GLY A 126 -7.84 5.74 1.39
CA GLY A 126 -8.28 6.54 0.24
C GLY A 126 -7.93 8.03 0.41
N PHE A 127 -8.71 8.93 -0.16
CA PHE A 127 -8.53 10.38 -0.03
C PHE A 127 -9.88 11.10 0.07
N PRO A 128 -9.95 12.32 0.66
CA PRO A 128 -11.19 13.09 0.75
C PRO A 128 -11.80 13.36 -0.62
N VAL A 129 -13.11 13.21 -0.74
CA VAL A 129 -13.84 13.53 -1.99
C VAL A 129 -13.64 14.98 -2.39
N ASP A 130 -13.46 15.89 -1.44
CA ASP A 130 -13.20 17.31 -1.68
C ASP A 130 -11.93 17.57 -2.52
N PHE A 131 -11.00 16.59 -2.60
CA PHE A 131 -9.83 16.71 -3.48
C PHE A 131 -10.19 16.68 -4.97
N LEU A 132 -11.39 16.25 -5.33
CA LEU A 132 -11.87 16.35 -6.71
C LEU A 132 -12.15 17.82 -7.11
N ASP A 133 -12.51 18.66 -6.15
CA ASP A 133 -12.79 20.08 -6.36
C ASP A 133 -11.59 20.98 -5.99
N ASP A 134 -10.86 20.64 -4.94
CA ASP A 134 -9.72 21.43 -4.41
C ASP A 134 -8.56 20.51 -4.00
N ALA A 135 -7.86 19.98 -5.00
CA ALA A 135 -6.71 19.12 -4.76
C ALA A 135 -5.48 19.90 -4.29
N PRO A 136 -4.63 19.32 -3.43
CA PRO A 136 -3.44 20.01 -2.94
C PRO A 136 -2.42 20.32 -4.07
N LYS A 137 -1.71 21.45 -3.97
CA LYS A 137 -0.52 21.80 -4.77
C LYS A 137 -0.76 22.06 -6.27
N GLY A 138 -1.95 22.50 -6.67
CA GLY A 138 -2.23 22.86 -8.06
C GLY A 138 -2.24 21.67 -9.02
N ILE A 139 -2.54 20.49 -8.50
CA ILE A 139 -3.00 19.35 -9.28
C ILE A 139 -4.52 19.40 -9.39
N GLU A 140 -5.09 18.75 -10.40
CA GLU A 140 -6.53 18.53 -10.51
C GLU A 140 -6.78 17.02 -10.61
N LEU A 141 -7.88 16.56 -10.02
CA LEU A 141 -8.28 15.16 -10.02
C LEU A 141 -9.65 15.03 -10.69
N ASP A 142 -9.83 13.99 -11.49
CA ASP A 142 -11.09 13.67 -12.14
C ASP A 142 -11.32 12.17 -12.15
N ILE A 143 -12.56 11.73 -12.08
CA ILE A 143 -12.94 10.33 -12.18
C ILE A 143 -13.72 10.12 -13.48
N ARG A 144 -13.14 9.36 -14.41
CA ARG A 144 -13.74 9.04 -15.71
C ARG A 144 -13.92 7.55 -15.85
N ASP A 145 -15.15 7.13 -16.06
CA ASP A 145 -15.51 5.71 -16.14
C ASP A 145 -15.00 4.88 -14.95
N GLY A 146 -14.94 5.50 -13.75
CA GLY A 146 -14.43 4.91 -12.53
C GLY A 146 -12.91 4.78 -12.45
N VAL A 147 -12.15 5.41 -13.36
CA VAL A 147 -10.68 5.49 -13.34
C VAL A 147 -10.25 6.88 -12.91
N LEU A 148 -9.29 6.96 -11.99
CA LEU A 148 -8.73 8.23 -11.55
C LEU A 148 -7.82 8.83 -12.63
N HIS A 149 -8.05 10.11 -12.93
CA HIS A 149 -7.23 10.93 -13.81
C HIS A 149 -6.62 12.07 -13.02
N VAL A 150 -5.40 12.43 -13.35
CA VAL A 150 -4.63 13.49 -12.68
C VAL A 150 -4.12 14.49 -13.72
N PHE A 151 -4.41 15.76 -13.52
CA PHE A 151 -3.67 16.86 -14.12
C PHE A 151 -2.57 17.29 -13.15
N SER A 152 -1.33 17.36 -13.63
CA SER A 152 -0.20 17.88 -12.86
C SER A 152 0.74 18.63 -13.81
N PRO A 153 1.19 19.83 -13.43
CA PRO A 153 2.13 20.59 -14.26
C PRO A 153 3.41 19.77 -14.56
N GLY A 154 3.77 19.63 -15.84
CA GLY A 154 4.98 18.93 -16.27
C GLY A 154 4.82 17.42 -16.51
N VAL A 155 3.61 16.87 -16.44
CA VAL A 155 3.35 15.47 -16.84
C VAL A 155 3.37 15.37 -18.37
N SER A 156 4.28 14.55 -18.91
CA SER A 156 4.48 14.37 -20.35
C SER A 156 3.51 13.38 -21.01
N THR A 157 2.79 12.59 -20.22
CA THR A 157 1.86 11.55 -20.70
C THR A 157 0.40 11.98 -20.68
N ALA A 158 0.14 13.28 -20.49
CA ALA A 158 -1.19 13.83 -20.45
C ALA A 158 -1.91 13.73 -21.83
N GLY A 159 -3.21 13.49 -21.78
CA GLY A 159 -4.09 13.57 -22.94
C GLY A 159 -4.25 15.00 -23.48
N PRO A 160 -5.07 15.20 -24.52
CA PRO A 160 -5.28 16.52 -25.13
C PRO A 160 -5.84 17.57 -24.17
N ASP A 161 -6.51 17.14 -23.11
CA ASP A 161 -7.09 17.97 -22.05
C ASP A 161 -6.14 18.22 -20.87
N GLY A 162 -4.91 17.70 -20.93
CA GLY A 162 -3.90 17.84 -19.90
C GLY A 162 -3.99 16.80 -18.77
N PHE A 163 -5.02 15.94 -18.75
CA PHE A 163 -5.13 14.86 -17.77
C PHE A 163 -4.41 13.59 -18.20
N ALA A 164 -3.74 12.92 -17.27
CA ALA A 164 -3.18 11.59 -17.44
C ALA A 164 -4.01 10.56 -16.67
N SER A 165 -4.34 9.44 -17.32
CA SER A 165 -4.93 8.30 -16.60
C SER A 165 -3.90 7.69 -15.67
N THR A 166 -4.27 7.47 -14.41
CA THR A 166 -3.43 6.75 -13.44
C THR A 166 -3.49 5.23 -13.64
N GLY A 167 -4.53 4.76 -14.32
CA GLY A 167 -4.87 3.34 -14.41
C GLY A 167 -5.39 2.75 -13.09
N ASP A 168 -5.65 3.57 -12.09
CA ASP A 168 -6.22 3.13 -10.81
C ASP A 168 -7.74 3.29 -10.82
N ARG A 169 -8.43 2.19 -10.56
CA ARG A 169 -9.87 2.13 -10.39
C ARG A 169 -10.25 2.64 -9.02
N VAL A 170 -11.24 3.52 -8.97
CA VAL A 170 -11.72 4.13 -7.72
C VAL A 170 -13.23 4.09 -7.64
N ASP A 171 -13.75 4.22 -6.42
CA ASP A 171 -15.16 4.43 -6.13
C ASP A 171 -15.32 5.54 -5.10
N VAL A 172 -16.48 6.20 -5.11
CA VAL A 172 -16.83 7.23 -4.12
C VAL A 172 -17.76 6.60 -3.09
N VAL A 173 -17.27 6.53 -1.86
CA VAL A 173 -18.01 5.99 -0.71
C VAL A 173 -18.09 7.08 0.35
N ASP A 174 -19.29 7.59 0.58
CA ASP A 174 -19.55 8.71 1.48
C ASP A 174 -18.67 9.94 1.15
N ASP A 175 -17.81 10.35 2.06
CA ASP A 175 -16.88 11.48 1.94
C ASP A 175 -15.49 11.09 1.41
N ARG A 176 -15.32 9.85 0.90
CA ARG A 176 -14.03 9.30 0.49
C ARG A 176 -14.03 8.79 -0.94
N VAL A 177 -12.90 8.99 -1.62
CA VAL A 177 -12.54 8.23 -2.82
C VAL A 177 -11.66 7.08 -2.38
N VAL A 178 -12.10 5.84 -2.66
CA VAL A 178 -11.41 4.60 -2.29
C VAL A 178 -10.83 3.92 -3.52
N PHE A 179 -9.64 3.35 -3.39
CA PHE A 179 -9.00 2.60 -4.47
C PHE A 179 -9.50 1.15 -4.48
N LEU A 180 -9.92 0.67 -5.65
CA LEU A 180 -10.35 -0.71 -5.86
C LEU A 180 -9.22 -1.60 -6.38
N GLY A 181 -8.23 -1.03 -7.07
CA GLY A 181 -7.11 -1.72 -7.70
C GLY A 181 -6.75 -1.12 -9.05
N ARG A 182 -5.90 -1.81 -9.81
CA ARG A 182 -5.56 -1.40 -11.17
C ARG A 182 -6.68 -1.76 -12.16
N ASP A 183 -7.01 -0.86 -13.08
CA ASP A 183 -7.97 -1.13 -14.14
C ASP A 183 -7.54 -2.32 -15.02
N SER A 184 -6.24 -2.43 -15.29
CA SER A 184 -5.65 -3.58 -15.99
C SER A 184 -5.61 -4.87 -15.17
N GLY A 185 -5.84 -4.81 -13.86
CA GLY A 185 -5.85 -5.95 -12.94
C GLY A 185 -7.22 -6.61 -12.78
N VAL A 186 -8.25 -6.07 -13.42
CA VAL A 186 -9.60 -6.63 -13.34
C VAL A 186 -9.67 -8.06 -13.88
N VAL A 187 -10.35 -8.92 -13.13
CA VAL A 187 -10.55 -10.33 -13.49
C VAL A 187 -12.03 -10.57 -13.80
N ASN A 188 -12.32 -11.10 -14.99
CA ASN A 188 -13.68 -11.50 -15.32
C ASN A 188 -13.97 -12.90 -14.76
N ILE A 189 -14.98 -13.00 -13.90
CA ILE A 189 -15.43 -14.25 -13.24
C ILE A 189 -16.92 -14.43 -13.52
N GLY A 190 -17.23 -15.35 -14.41
CA GLY A 190 -18.62 -15.64 -14.78
C GLY A 190 -19.38 -14.41 -15.28
N GLY A 191 -18.73 -13.52 -16.04
CA GLY A 191 -19.33 -12.30 -16.58
C GLY A 191 -19.23 -11.08 -15.63
N ASN A 192 -18.71 -11.23 -14.42
CA ASN A 192 -18.55 -10.13 -13.47
C ASN A 192 -17.09 -9.69 -13.37
N ASN A 193 -16.87 -8.41 -13.36
CA ASN A 193 -15.55 -7.82 -13.12
C ASN A 193 -15.26 -7.79 -11.62
N VAL A 194 -14.12 -8.37 -11.23
CA VAL A 194 -13.65 -8.42 -9.85
C VAL A 194 -12.23 -7.91 -9.79
N TRP A 195 -11.94 -7.03 -8.84
CA TRP A 195 -10.59 -6.56 -8.54
C TRP A 195 -10.03 -7.39 -7.38
N PRO A 196 -8.93 -8.14 -7.59
CA PRO A 196 -8.31 -8.95 -6.54
C PRO A 196 -7.96 -8.14 -5.29
N GLU A 197 -7.55 -6.89 -5.46
CA GLU A 197 -7.19 -5.98 -4.38
C GLU A 197 -8.36 -5.70 -3.40
N VAL A 198 -9.59 -5.69 -3.89
CA VAL A 198 -10.80 -5.56 -3.04
C VAL A 198 -10.91 -6.77 -2.12
N VAL A 199 -10.67 -7.97 -2.64
CA VAL A 199 -10.71 -9.21 -1.84
C VAL A 199 -9.54 -9.29 -0.87
N GLU A 200 -8.36 -8.83 -1.27
CA GLU A 200 -7.19 -8.69 -0.38
C GLU A 200 -7.52 -7.79 0.81
N THR A 201 -8.13 -6.63 0.56
CA THR A 201 -8.54 -5.69 1.62
C THR A 201 -9.55 -6.36 2.57
N MET A 202 -10.57 -7.05 2.06
CA MET A 202 -11.52 -7.79 2.89
C MET A 202 -10.87 -8.88 3.74
N LEU A 203 -9.90 -9.61 3.18
CA LEU A 203 -9.16 -10.63 3.93
C LEU A 203 -8.30 -10.01 5.03
N ARG A 204 -7.67 -8.88 4.77
CA ARG A 204 -6.88 -8.13 5.77
C ARG A 204 -7.75 -7.56 6.90
N GLU A 205 -9.04 -7.34 6.68
CA GLU A 205 -9.98 -6.95 7.74
C GLU A 205 -10.24 -8.05 8.77
N HIS A 206 -9.92 -9.31 8.48
CA HIS A 206 -10.02 -10.40 9.45
C HIS A 206 -8.93 -10.26 10.52
N ASP A 207 -9.30 -10.43 11.80
CA ASP A 207 -8.38 -10.19 12.93
C ASP A 207 -7.13 -11.07 12.93
N ASP A 208 -7.24 -12.28 12.43
CA ASP A 208 -6.17 -13.26 12.38
C ASP A 208 -5.25 -13.10 11.16
N VAL A 209 -5.62 -12.25 10.19
CA VAL A 209 -4.83 -12.03 8.97
C VAL A 209 -3.83 -10.89 9.17
N ASN A 210 -2.58 -11.15 8.80
CA ASN A 210 -1.54 -10.13 8.71
C ASN A 210 -1.53 -9.47 7.33
N ASP A 211 -1.43 -10.28 6.27
CA ASP A 211 -1.47 -9.80 4.90
C ASP A 211 -2.05 -10.87 3.97
N ALA A 212 -2.52 -10.46 2.79
CA ALA A 212 -3.12 -11.34 1.81
C ALA A 212 -2.80 -10.87 0.40
N VAL A 213 -2.60 -11.82 -0.49
CA VAL A 213 -2.50 -11.63 -1.94
C VAL A 213 -3.56 -12.49 -2.62
N VAL A 214 -4.24 -11.91 -3.61
CA VAL A 214 -5.24 -12.61 -4.40
C VAL A 214 -4.84 -12.56 -5.87
N THR A 215 -4.86 -13.72 -6.51
CA THR A 215 -4.56 -13.87 -7.94
C THR A 215 -5.70 -14.58 -8.66
N ALA A 216 -5.71 -14.48 -9.98
CA ALA A 216 -6.65 -15.21 -10.82
C ALA A 216 -6.03 -16.51 -11.34
N ARG A 217 -6.86 -17.57 -11.39
CA ARG A 217 -6.51 -18.82 -12.04
C ARG A 217 -7.57 -19.15 -13.09
N PRO A 218 -7.17 -19.58 -14.30
CA PRO A 218 -8.11 -20.03 -15.33
C PRO A 218 -9.02 -21.16 -14.82
N ASN A 219 -10.30 -21.07 -15.16
CA ASN A 219 -11.32 -22.07 -14.81
C ASN A 219 -12.25 -22.31 -16.02
N PRO A 220 -12.47 -23.57 -16.44
CA PRO A 220 -13.25 -23.89 -17.63
C PRO A 220 -14.72 -23.44 -17.59
N LEU A 221 -15.32 -23.30 -16.39
CA LEU A 221 -16.73 -22.96 -16.22
C LEU A 221 -16.95 -21.45 -16.03
N MET A 222 -16.06 -20.78 -15.29
CA MET A 222 -16.21 -19.38 -14.90
C MET A 222 -15.27 -18.44 -15.63
N GLY A 223 -14.45 -18.94 -16.56
CA GLY A 223 -13.34 -18.20 -17.16
C GLY A 223 -12.16 -18.09 -16.20
N ASN A 224 -12.36 -17.50 -15.05
CA ASN A 224 -11.38 -17.43 -13.97
C ASN A 224 -12.03 -17.70 -12.61
N VAL A 225 -11.18 -18.01 -11.62
CA VAL A 225 -11.51 -18.05 -10.20
C VAL A 225 -10.40 -17.35 -9.42
N LEU A 226 -10.73 -16.80 -8.26
CA LEU A 226 -9.73 -16.19 -7.37
C LEU A 226 -9.07 -17.28 -6.51
N VAL A 227 -7.78 -17.08 -6.25
CA VAL A 227 -6.97 -17.85 -5.32
C VAL A 227 -6.30 -16.87 -4.38
N ALA A 228 -6.45 -17.09 -3.06
CA ALA A 228 -5.82 -16.25 -2.05
C ALA A 228 -4.63 -16.97 -1.42
N THR A 229 -3.53 -16.26 -1.24
CA THR A 229 -2.39 -16.64 -0.38
C THR A 229 -2.38 -15.71 0.81
N VAL A 230 -2.43 -16.26 2.01
CA VAL A 230 -2.66 -15.49 3.24
C VAL A 230 -1.57 -15.78 4.25
N GLU A 231 -0.99 -14.72 4.77
CA GLU A 231 -0.11 -14.73 5.93
C GLU A 231 -0.95 -14.43 7.19
N LEU A 232 -0.91 -15.32 8.16
CA LEU A 232 -1.60 -15.13 9.44
C LEU A 232 -0.74 -14.32 10.42
N ARG A 233 -1.39 -13.76 11.42
CA ARG A 233 -0.68 -13.11 12.52
C ARG A 233 0.09 -14.13 13.35
N PRO A 234 1.21 -13.75 13.99
CA PRO A 234 1.97 -14.63 14.85
C PRO A 234 1.09 -15.30 15.92
N GLY A 235 1.24 -16.60 16.08
CA GLY A 235 0.51 -17.38 17.09
C GLY A 235 -0.88 -17.87 16.67
N VAL A 236 -1.37 -17.50 15.49
CA VAL A 236 -2.65 -17.99 14.96
C VAL A 236 -2.45 -19.36 14.29
N ALA A 237 -3.30 -20.33 14.66
CA ALA A 237 -3.27 -21.66 14.06
C ALA A 237 -3.86 -21.65 12.64
N ALA A 238 -3.20 -22.34 11.72
CA ALA A 238 -3.65 -22.41 10.32
C ALA A 238 -4.85 -23.33 10.09
N ASP A 239 -5.10 -24.28 11.02
CA ASP A 239 -6.17 -25.27 10.88
C ASP A 239 -7.55 -24.60 10.86
N GLY A 240 -8.36 -24.96 9.86
CA GLY A 240 -9.69 -24.39 9.66
C GLY A 240 -9.72 -22.97 9.08
N MET A 241 -8.62 -22.23 9.08
CA MET A 241 -8.55 -20.84 8.58
C MET A 241 -8.99 -20.69 7.12
N PRO A 242 -8.62 -21.55 6.17
CA PRO A 242 -9.07 -21.42 4.79
C PRO A 242 -10.60 -21.41 4.67
N LYS A 243 -11.29 -22.23 5.43
CA LYS A 243 -12.77 -22.28 5.43
C LYS A 243 -13.35 -21.03 6.09
N GLN A 244 -12.77 -20.57 7.19
CA GLN A 244 -13.21 -19.39 7.93
C GLN A 244 -13.06 -18.13 7.07
N LEU A 245 -11.91 -17.93 6.43
CA LEU A 245 -11.64 -16.78 5.56
C LEU A 245 -12.56 -16.76 4.32
N ARG A 246 -12.83 -17.92 3.72
CA ARG A 246 -13.81 -18.02 2.62
C ARG A 246 -15.21 -17.67 3.09
N SER A 247 -15.62 -18.06 4.31
CA SER A 247 -16.90 -17.64 4.88
C SER A 247 -16.94 -16.15 5.15
N TRP A 248 -15.85 -15.59 5.70
CA TRP A 248 -15.70 -14.17 5.96
C TRP A 248 -15.95 -13.31 4.70
N VAL A 249 -15.35 -13.67 3.57
CA VAL A 249 -15.58 -12.98 2.29
C VAL A 249 -17.01 -13.20 1.78
N ARG A 250 -17.56 -14.43 1.90
CA ARG A 250 -18.91 -14.75 1.45
C ARG A 250 -19.99 -13.93 2.14
N ASP A 251 -19.79 -13.63 3.42
CA ASP A 251 -20.73 -12.88 4.23
C ASP A 251 -20.71 -11.36 3.93
N ARG A 252 -19.68 -10.88 3.18
CA ARG A 252 -19.42 -9.45 2.91
C ARG A 252 -19.46 -9.06 1.43
N ALA A 253 -19.37 -10.03 0.53
CA ALA A 253 -19.25 -9.77 -0.90
C ALA A 253 -19.99 -10.79 -1.76
N PRO A 254 -20.29 -10.45 -3.03
CA PRO A 254 -20.87 -11.39 -3.98
C PRO A 254 -20.04 -12.66 -4.13
N ARG A 255 -20.68 -13.76 -4.51
CA ARG A 255 -20.05 -15.08 -4.65
C ARG A 255 -18.82 -15.09 -5.56
N THR A 256 -18.78 -14.23 -6.56
CA THR A 256 -17.62 -14.07 -7.48
C THR A 256 -16.35 -13.57 -6.81
N HIS A 257 -16.46 -12.91 -5.64
CA HIS A 257 -15.33 -12.43 -4.86
C HIS A 257 -14.77 -13.50 -3.91
N VAL A 258 -15.52 -14.60 -3.68
CA VAL A 258 -15.08 -15.65 -2.75
C VAL A 258 -13.96 -16.48 -3.39
N PRO A 259 -12.74 -16.50 -2.80
CA PRO A 259 -11.65 -17.31 -3.35
C PRO A 259 -12.03 -18.79 -3.44
N ALA A 260 -11.68 -19.44 -4.56
CA ALA A 260 -11.85 -20.88 -4.73
C ALA A 260 -10.99 -21.67 -3.74
N THR A 261 -9.75 -21.19 -3.52
CA THR A 261 -8.82 -21.73 -2.53
C THR A 261 -8.22 -20.58 -1.71
N VAL A 262 -7.84 -20.89 -0.47
CA VAL A 262 -7.05 -20.04 0.41
C VAL A 262 -5.88 -20.86 0.91
N ASP A 263 -4.69 -20.47 0.54
CA ASP A 263 -3.43 -21.12 0.93
C ASP A 263 -2.82 -20.29 2.06
N ILE A 264 -2.52 -20.92 3.20
CA ILE A 264 -1.86 -20.26 4.33
C ILE A 264 -0.35 -20.43 4.20
N VAL A 265 0.37 -19.32 4.31
CA VAL A 265 1.85 -19.29 4.25
C VAL A 265 2.40 -18.69 5.54
N GLU A 266 3.63 -19.04 5.85
CA GLU A 266 4.34 -18.48 7.00
C GLU A 266 4.62 -16.97 6.80
N ARG A 267 5.00 -16.59 5.57
CA ARG A 267 5.27 -15.22 5.16
C ARG A 267 5.04 -15.02 3.66
N LEU A 268 4.46 -13.89 3.31
CA LEU A 268 4.37 -13.46 1.92
C LEU A 268 5.72 -12.90 1.44
N GLU A 269 6.12 -13.26 0.23
CA GLU A 269 7.36 -12.77 -0.36
C GLU A 269 7.20 -11.32 -0.81
N ILE A 270 8.21 -10.50 -0.51
CA ILE A 270 8.30 -9.10 -0.92
C ILE A 270 9.43 -8.95 -1.94
N SER A 271 9.13 -8.27 -3.02
CA SER A 271 10.11 -7.90 -4.06
C SER A 271 11.14 -6.89 -3.53
N SER A 272 12.22 -6.68 -4.27
CA SER A 272 13.21 -5.61 -3.98
C SER A 272 12.61 -4.21 -3.95
N THR A 273 11.41 -4.02 -4.49
CA THR A 273 10.67 -2.76 -4.43
C THR A 273 9.78 -2.64 -3.19
N GLY A 274 9.80 -3.62 -2.29
CA GLY A 274 8.98 -3.65 -1.07
C GLY A 274 7.53 -4.06 -1.28
N LYS A 275 7.14 -4.50 -2.49
CA LYS A 275 5.77 -4.94 -2.82
C LYS A 275 5.65 -6.44 -2.72
N VAL A 276 4.47 -6.92 -2.33
CA VAL A 276 4.18 -8.36 -2.34
C VAL A 276 4.28 -8.91 -3.78
N ILE A 277 4.91 -10.08 -3.93
CA ILE A 277 5.00 -10.79 -5.20
C ILE A 277 3.67 -11.54 -5.44
N ARG A 278 3.11 -11.37 -6.64
CA ARG A 278 1.84 -11.99 -7.09
C ARG A 278 2.11 -13.20 -7.99
#